data_89aab4d2335aa8841e56280c7efca59b
#
_entry.id   89aab4d2335aa8841e56280c7efca59b
#
_cell.length_a   1.000
_cell.length_b   1.000
_cell.length_c   1.000
_cell.angle_alpha   90.00
_cell.angle_beta   90.00
_cell.angle_gamma   90.00
#
_symmetry.space_group_name_H-M   'P 1'
#
loop_
_entity.id
_entity.type
_entity.pdbx_description
1 polymer ?
#
loop_
_entity_poly.entity_id
_entity_poly.type
_entity_poly.pdbx_seq_one_letter_code
_entity_poly.pdbx_strand_id
1 'polypeptide(L)'
;MEFPKRARTADWESGVLTLDGEKQFEVPVLTVELMELLAGYTLVGFHVKGYPVTNELLAPFAGHKSMVNFGVEDGALTDACFPLFAAMPRLRYLLLDGNAAINGSGLSALQSCKLDLLTLNRTGLDDAGLLQAASIPKLSHIQMDHTAVTYDGLLSIAGNNYIHPVAHVQFTTEQLEHFSQLQREKAKKPVQPDEQAAVECRRVLSAFFAEMTEWEQYMEQAGFEDAQAVPRLLAIWEKYVSEKPRMGYRPLGLSYSAQGTYNGEEFLDAEQITRNKLYIYTREENTGFDRRFLMKRVGEGWKIDGVQERLNGWQRGEL
;
A
#
# COMPACT_ATOMS: atom_id res chain seq x y z
N MET A 1 -6.48 -39.55 9.14
CA MET A 1 -5.69 -38.31 9.32
C MET A 1 -6.51 -37.45 10.24
N GLU A 2 -5.93 -36.99 11.35
CA GLU A 2 -6.66 -36.12 12.31
C GLU A 2 -6.17 -34.68 12.18
N PHE A 3 -7.03 -33.80 11.66
CA PHE A 3 -6.74 -32.38 11.52
C PHE A 3 -6.90 -31.65 12.87
N PRO A 4 -6.16 -30.52 13.09
CA PRO A 4 -6.31 -29.75 14.30
C PRO A 4 -7.72 -29.16 14.39
N LYS A 5 -8.18 -28.87 15.62
CA LYS A 5 -9.52 -28.28 15.87
C LYS A 5 -9.62 -26.82 15.38
N ARG A 6 -8.51 -26.17 15.06
CA ARG A 6 -8.44 -24.79 14.59
C ARG A 6 -7.15 -24.56 13.81
N ALA A 7 -7.20 -23.67 12.84
CA ALA A 7 -6.04 -23.11 12.13
C ALA A 7 -6.36 -21.67 11.72
N ARG A 8 -5.32 -20.88 11.50
CA ARG A 8 -5.42 -19.50 11.01
C ARG A 8 -4.96 -19.34 9.57
N THR A 9 -4.05 -20.20 9.13
CA THR A 9 -3.62 -20.27 7.73
C THR A 9 -3.67 -21.69 7.23
N ALA A 10 -3.93 -21.85 5.93
CA ALA A 10 -3.93 -23.12 5.24
C ALA A 10 -3.32 -22.89 3.85
N ASP A 11 -2.19 -23.54 3.60
CA ASP A 11 -1.44 -23.47 2.35
C ASP A 11 -1.31 -24.86 1.77
N TRP A 12 -1.70 -25.04 0.51
CA TRP A 12 -1.56 -26.29 -0.20
C TRP A 12 -0.65 -26.13 -1.43
N GLU A 13 0.37 -26.95 -1.51
CA GLU A 13 1.26 -27.01 -2.66
C GLU A 13 1.77 -28.45 -2.85
N SER A 14 1.79 -28.95 -4.09
CA SER A 14 2.40 -30.24 -4.46
C SER A 14 1.93 -31.45 -3.63
N GLY A 15 0.64 -31.47 -3.24
CA GLY A 15 0.06 -32.59 -2.49
C GLY A 15 0.25 -32.49 -0.98
N VAL A 16 0.75 -31.37 -0.48
CA VAL A 16 0.96 -31.13 0.95
C VAL A 16 0.10 -29.96 1.41
N LEU A 17 -0.72 -30.18 2.42
CA LEU A 17 -1.45 -29.13 3.14
C LEU A 17 -0.65 -28.73 4.37
N THR A 18 -0.28 -27.48 4.46
CA THR A 18 0.40 -26.88 5.62
C THR A 18 -0.55 -26.00 6.39
N LEU A 19 -0.76 -26.26 7.66
CA LEU A 19 -1.59 -25.43 8.55
C LEU A 19 -0.68 -24.64 9.52
N ASP A 20 -0.96 -23.34 9.64
CA ASP A 20 -0.24 -22.37 10.48
C ASP A 20 1.28 -22.32 10.22
N GLY A 21 1.71 -22.66 8.99
CA GLY A 21 3.11 -22.68 8.58
C GLY A 21 3.95 -23.82 9.16
N GLU A 22 3.36 -24.72 9.97
CA GLU A 22 4.11 -25.74 10.72
C GLU A 22 3.59 -27.16 10.50
N LYS A 23 2.28 -27.36 10.55
CA LYS A 23 1.66 -28.69 10.53
C LYS A 23 1.40 -29.14 9.10
N GLN A 24 2.10 -30.15 8.65
CA GLN A 24 2.01 -30.69 7.30
C GLN A 24 1.21 -31.99 7.26
N PHE A 25 0.39 -32.13 6.23
CA PHE A 25 -0.44 -33.30 5.94
C PHE A 25 -0.32 -33.66 4.47
N GLU A 26 -0.10 -34.93 4.19
CA GLU A 26 -0.16 -35.44 2.81
C GLU A 26 -1.62 -35.43 2.33
N VAL A 27 -1.93 -34.55 1.40
CA VAL A 27 -3.26 -34.37 0.82
C VAL A 27 -3.12 -34.25 -0.69
N PRO A 28 -2.98 -35.37 -1.39
CA PRO A 28 -2.73 -35.35 -2.84
C PRO A 28 -3.92 -34.82 -3.65
N VAL A 29 -5.12 -34.83 -3.09
CA VAL A 29 -6.36 -34.41 -3.75
C VAL A 29 -7.15 -33.47 -2.81
N LEU A 30 -7.51 -32.29 -3.30
CA LEU A 30 -8.43 -31.39 -2.61
C LEU A 30 -9.88 -31.83 -2.90
N THR A 31 -10.62 -32.21 -1.85
CA THR A 31 -12.02 -32.62 -1.96
C THR A 31 -12.94 -31.54 -1.38
N VAL A 32 -14.23 -31.60 -1.73
CA VAL A 32 -15.25 -30.68 -1.20
C VAL A 32 -15.32 -30.77 0.33
N GLU A 33 -15.27 -31.97 0.88
CA GLU A 33 -15.32 -32.22 2.34
C GLU A 33 -14.12 -31.58 3.06
N LEU A 34 -12.93 -31.63 2.44
CA LEU A 34 -11.76 -30.94 2.99
C LEU A 34 -11.93 -29.43 2.91
N MET A 35 -12.43 -28.90 1.80
CA MET A 35 -12.68 -27.46 1.66
C MET A 35 -13.73 -26.96 2.65
N GLU A 36 -14.79 -27.75 2.91
CA GLU A 36 -15.79 -27.48 3.97
C GLU A 36 -15.14 -27.45 5.36
N LEU A 37 -14.29 -28.43 5.66
CA LEU A 37 -13.53 -28.47 6.92
C LEU A 37 -12.67 -27.21 7.09
N LEU A 38 -11.90 -26.84 6.06
CA LEU A 38 -11.02 -25.67 6.08
C LEU A 38 -11.82 -24.37 6.18
N ALA A 39 -12.93 -24.26 5.47
CA ALA A 39 -13.83 -23.10 5.55
C ALA A 39 -14.50 -22.96 6.92
N GLY A 40 -14.61 -24.05 7.68
CA GLY A 40 -15.08 -24.02 9.07
C GLY A 40 -14.07 -23.46 10.07
N TYR A 41 -12.80 -23.31 9.69
CA TYR A 41 -11.80 -22.66 10.54
C TYR A 41 -11.90 -21.13 10.49
N THR A 42 -11.34 -20.46 11.48
CA THR A 42 -11.23 -18.98 11.47
C THR A 42 -9.97 -18.55 10.71
N LEU A 43 -9.87 -18.97 9.43
CA LEU A 43 -8.70 -18.65 8.60
C LEU A 43 -8.62 -17.15 8.31
N VAL A 44 -7.40 -16.63 8.37
CA VAL A 44 -7.05 -15.29 7.87
C VAL A 44 -6.30 -15.36 6.54
N GLY A 45 -5.69 -16.51 6.22
CA GLY A 45 -5.00 -16.81 4.98
C GLY A 45 -5.35 -18.19 4.46
N PHE A 46 -5.61 -18.29 3.15
CA PHE A 46 -5.78 -19.53 2.42
C PHE A 46 -5.08 -19.42 1.08
N HIS A 47 -4.24 -20.41 0.75
CA HIS A 47 -3.51 -20.42 -0.49
C HIS A 47 -3.41 -21.83 -1.08
N VAL A 48 -3.67 -21.96 -2.37
CA VAL A 48 -3.48 -23.19 -3.15
C VAL A 48 -2.68 -22.87 -4.40
N LYS A 49 -1.66 -23.65 -4.66
CA LYS A 49 -0.81 -23.48 -5.83
C LYS A 49 -0.63 -24.78 -6.61
N GLY A 50 -0.80 -24.69 -7.94
CA GLY A 50 -0.54 -25.81 -8.84
C GLY A 50 -1.57 -26.94 -8.78
N TYR A 51 -2.81 -26.65 -8.32
CA TYR A 51 -3.93 -27.58 -8.35
C TYR A 51 -5.10 -26.99 -9.16
N PRO A 52 -5.80 -27.76 -9.98
CA PRO A 52 -6.90 -27.29 -10.83
C PRO A 52 -8.18 -27.01 -10.01
N VAL A 53 -8.07 -26.06 -9.06
CA VAL A 53 -9.19 -25.61 -8.25
C VAL A 53 -10.23 -24.94 -9.13
N THR A 54 -11.48 -25.43 -9.08
CA THR A 54 -12.63 -24.85 -9.78
C THR A 54 -13.43 -23.94 -8.87
N ASN A 55 -14.35 -23.16 -9.46
CA ASN A 55 -15.23 -22.26 -8.70
C ASN A 55 -16.10 -23.06 -7.71
N GLU A 56 -16.57 -24.24 -8.10
CA GLU A 56 -17.42 -25.12 -7.26
C GLU A 56 -16.64 -25.63 -6.04
N LEU A 57 -15.36 -25.96 -6.23
CA LEU A 57 -14.51 -26.42 -5.12
C LEU A 57 -14.27 -25.31 -4.08
N LEU A 58 -14.36 -24.03 -4.48
CA LEU A 58 -14.24 -22.88 -3.57
C LEU A 58 -15.55 -22.48 -2.90
N ALA A 59 -16.70 -23.01 -3.32
CA ALA A 59 -18.00 -22.61 -2.81
C ALA A 59 -18.12 -22.62 -1.27
N PRO A 60 -17.51 -23.55 -0.51
CA PRO A 60 -17.54 -23.54 0.95
C PRO A 60 -16.96 -22.27 1.59
N PHE A 61 -16.09 -21.55 0.93
CA PHE A 61 -15.50 -20.30 1.43
C PHE A 61 -16.37 -19.06 1.22
N ALA A 62 -17.51 -19.18 0.57
CA ALA A 62 -18.41 -18.04 0.32
C ALA A 62 -18.76 -17.31 1.62
N GLY A 63 -18.46 -16.01 1.68
CA GLY A 63 -18.76 -15.19 2.84
C GLY A 63 -17.90 -15.45 4.08
N HIS A 64 -16.72 -16.10 3.92
CA HIS A 64 -15.80 -16.36 5.02
C HIS A 64 -15.38 -15.07 5.75
N LYS A 65 -15.75 -14.93 7.03
CA LYS A 65 -15.76 -13.64 7.73
C LYS A 65 -14.39 -13.13 8.16
N SER A 66 -13.40 -14.01 8.33
CA SER A 66 -12.07 -13.66 8.83
C SER A 66 -11.00 -13.59 7.75
N MET A 67 -11.29 -14.04 6.52
CA MET A 67 -10.34 -14.11 5.42
C MET A 67 -9.80 -12.73 5.05
N VAL A 68 -8.48 -12.60 5.02
CA VAL A 68 -7.74 -11.38 4.66
C VAL A 68 -6.93 -11.61 3.39
N ASN A 69 -6.29 -12.79 3.27
CA ASN A 69 -5.46 -13.20 2.15
C ASN A 69 -6.03 -14.48 1.55
N PHE A 70 -6.36 -14.46 0.25
CA PHE A 70 -6.88 -15.61 -0.46
C PHE A 70 -6.13 -15.79 -1.78
N GLY A 71 -5.56 -16.97 -2.00
CA GLY A 71 -4.81 -17.29 -3.20
C GLY A 71 -5.21 -18.62 -3.82
N VAL A 72 -5.39 -18.62 -5.14
CA VAL A 72 -5.42 -19.83 -5.98
C VAL A 72 -4.56 -19.53 -7.20
N GLU A 73 -3.37 -20.08 -7.23
CA GLU A 73 -2.43 -19.92 -8.32
C GLU A 73 -2.36 -21.19 -9.17
N ASP A 74 -2.24 -21.00 -10.49
CA ASP A 74 -2.18 -22.08 -11.49
C ASP A 74 -3.37 -23.06 -11.34
N GLY A 75 -4.57 -22.50 -11.11
CA GLY A 75 -5.83 -23.21 -10.93
C GLY A 75 -6.68 -23.27 -12.20
N ALA A 76 -7.98 -23.57 -12.02
CA ALA A 76 -8.97 -23.62 -13.09
C ALA A 76 -10.16 -22.68 -12.83
N LEU A 77 -9.90 -21.55 -12.18
CA LEU A 77 -10.94 -20.56 -11.89
C LEU A 77 -11.33 -19.78 -13.15
N THR A 78 -12.59 -19.36 -13.17
CA THR A 78 -13.16 -18.45 -14.16
C THR A 78 -13.69 -17.21 -13.49
N ASP A 79 -14.11 -16.20 -14.26
CA ASP A 79 -14.72 -14.97 -13.73
C ASP A 79 -15.93 -15.20 -12.80
N ALA A 80 -16.59 -16.35 -12.86
CA ALA A 80 -17.68 -16.74 -11.96
C ALA A 80 -17.23 -16.91 -10.48
N CYS A 81 -15.93 -16.89 -10.17
CA CYS A 81 -15.44 -16.90 -8.79
C CYS A 81 -15.59 -15.55 -8.06
N PHE A 82 -15.64 -14.41 -8.75
CA PHE A 82 -15.61 -13.10 -8.12
C PHE A 82 -16.76 -12.80 -7.14
N PRO A 83 -18.03 -13.21 -7.37
CA PRO A 83 -19.10 -13.05 -6.38
C PRO A 83 -18.80 -13.75 -5.04
N LEU A 84 -18.05 -14.87 -5.07
CA LEU A 84 -17.64 -15.58 -3.86
C LEU A 84 -16.68 -14.73 -3.02
N PHE A 85 -15.69 -14.11 -3.65
CA PHE A 85 -14.75 -13.21 -2.99
C PHE A 85 -15.42 -11.90 -2.53
N ALA A 86 -16.36 -11.38 -3.31
CA ALA A 86 -17.14 -10.19 -2.96
C ALA A 86 -17.90 -10.33 -1.64
N ALA A 87 -18.27 -11.56 -1.28
CA ALA A 87 -18.94 -11.86 -0.01
C ALA A 87 -18.01 -11.91 1.22
N MET A 88 -16.68 -11.80 1.04
CA MET A 88 -15.70 -11.84 2.13
C MET A 88 -15.38 -10.42 2.66
N PRO A 89 -15.89 -10.03 3.85
CA PRO A 89 -15.88 -8.62 4.27
C PRO A 89 -14.50 -8.06 4.66
N ARG A 90 -13.51 -8.95 4.88
CA ARG A 90 -12.16 -8.58 5.34
C ARG A 90 -11.09 -8.82 4.30
N LEU A 91 -11.46 -9.30 3.11
CA LEU A 91 -10.49 -9.62 2.05
C LEU A 91 -9.73 -8.37 1.61
N ARG A 92 -8.39 -8.47 1.61
CA ARG A 92 -7.45 -7.40 1.24
C ARG A 92 -6.50 -7.81 0.11
N TYR A 93 -6.11 -9.09 0.08
CA TYR A 93 -5.13 -9.62 -0.85
C TYR A 93 -5.75 -10.81 -1.59
N LEU A 94 -5.88 -10.68 -2.91
CA LEU A 94 -6.45 -11.73 -3.77
C LEU A 94 -5.43 -12.10 -4.85
N LEU A 95 -4.95 -13.35 -4.80
CA LEU A 95 -3.88 -13.89 -5.63
C LEU A 95 -4.47 -14.94 -6.57
N LEU A 96 -4.55 -14.64 -7.87
CA LEU A 96 -5.22 -15.46 -8.87
C LEU A 96 -4.34 -15.76 -10.10
N ASP A 97 -3.03 -15.71 -9.92
CA ASP A 97 -2.07 -15.93 -11.00
C ASP A 97 -2.27 -17.29 -11.68
N GLY A 98 -2.07 -17.36 -12.99
CA GLY A 98 -2.12 -18.61 -13.76
C GLY A 98 -3.52 -19.19 -14.00
N ASN A 99 -4.61 -18.52 -13.61
CA ASN A 99 -5.97 -18.92 -13.96
C ASN A 99 -6.33 -18.37 -15.34
N ALA A 100 -5.96 -19.08 -16.40
CA ALA A 100 -6.04 -18.60 -17.78
C ALA A 100 -7.46 -18.24 -18.25
N ALA A 101 -8.51 -18.80 -17.63
CA ALA A 101 -9.91 -18.53 -17.97
C ALA A 101 -10.49 -17.27 -17.30
N ILE A 102 -9.72 -16.59 -16.45
CA ILE A 102 -10.10 -15.28 -15.90
C ILE A 102 -9.73 -14.19 -16.91
N ASN A 103 -10.73 -13.51 -17.47
CA ASN A 103 -10.51 -12.37 -18.37
C ASN A 103 -10.88 -11.02 -17.74
N GLY A 104 -11.38 -11.03 -16.52
CA GLY A 104 -11.73 -9.83 -15.74
C GLY A 104 -13.17 -9.35 -15.94
N SER A 105 -14.01 -10.03 -16.75
CA SER A 105 -15.40 -9.63 -16.99
C SER A 105 -16.29 -9.64 -15.75
N GLY A 106 -15.89 -10.38 -14.71
CA GLY A 106 -16.59 -10.47 -13.42
C GLY A 106 -16.06 -9.55 -12.33
N LEU A 107 -14.98 -8.79 -12.55
CA LEU A 107 -14.30 -7.98 -11.53
C LEU A 107 -15.17 -6.87 -10.94
N SER A 108 -16.21 -6.42 -11.65
CA SER A 108 -17.19 -5.47 -11.13
C SER A 108 -17.90 -5.96 -9.86
N ALA A 109 -17.99 -7.28 -9.62
CA ALA A 109 -18.53 -7.83 -8.37
C ALA A 109 -17.71 -7.42 -7.14
N LEU A 110 -16.43 -7.11 -7.29
CA LEU A 110 -15.52 -6.74 -6.21
C LEU A 110 -15.60 -5.25 -5.79
N GLN A 111 -16.51 -4.45 -6.35
CA GLN A 111 -16.65 -3.03 -6.02
C GLN A 111 -17.00 -2.77 -4.54
N SER A 112 -17.58 -3.74 -3.83
CA SER A 112 -17.83 -3.65 -2.39
C SER A 112 -16.63 -4.02 -1.52
N CYS A 113 -15.59 -4.62 -2.11
CA CYS A 113 -14.39 -5.07 -1.41
C CYS A 113 -13.44 -3.92 -1.12
N LYS A 114 -12.56 -4.16 -0.14
CA LYS A 114 -11.48 -3.22 0.23
C LYS A 114 -10.13 -3.83 -0.13
N LEU A 115 -10.01 -4.30 -1.37
CA LEU A 115 -8.76 -4.90 -1.85
C LEU A 115 -7.64 -3.87 -1.89
N ASP A 116 -6.46 -4.28 -1.42
CA ASP A 116 -5.22 -3.54 -1.59
C ASP A 116 -4.41 -4.09 -2.77
N LEU A 117 -4.40 -5.41 -2.93
CA LEU A 117 -3.65 -6.13 -3.97
C LEU A 117 -4.53 -7.14 -4.68
N LEU A 118 -4.45 -7.14 -6.01
CA LEU A 118 -5.00 -8.15 -6.90
C LEU A 118 -3.89 -8.62 -7.84
N THR A 119 -3.61 -9.94 -7.87
CA THR A 119 -2.67 -10.50 -8.83
C THR A 119 -3.39 -11.34 -9.87
N LEU A 120 -3.11 -11.08 -11.13
CA LEU A 120 -3.71 -11.68 -12.31
C LEU A 120 -2.66 -12.02 -13.38
N ASN A 121 -1.42 -12.29 -12.95
CA ASN A 121 -0.37 -12.69 -13.89
C ASN A 121 -0.73 -14.00 -14.59
N ARG A 122 -0.38 -14.14 -15.86
CA ARG A 122 -0.67 -15.34 -16.68
C ARG A 122 -2.16 -15.72 -16.70
N THR A 123 -3.04 -14.72 -16.68
CA THR A 123 -4.48 -14.87 -16.86
C THR A 123 -4.92 -14.37 -18.24
N GLY A 124 -6.18 -14.57 -18.58
CA GLY A 124 -6.81 -13.99 -19.77
C GLY A 124 -7.24 -12.53 -19.63
N LEU A 125 -6.80 -11.81 -18.58
CA LEU A 125 -7.16 -10.41 -18.35
C LEU A 125 -6.91 -9.59 -19.61
N ASP A 126 -7.94 -8.85 -20.04
CA ASP A 126 -7.90 -7.95 -21.19
C ASP A 126 -8.13 -6.48 -20.76
N ASP A 127 -8.16 -5.58 -21.72
CA ASP A 127 -8.34 -4.13 -21.48
C ASP A 127 -9.69 -3.82 -20.81
N ALA A 128 -10.76 -4.55 -21.17
CA ALA A 128 -12.08 -4.37 -20.56
C ALA A 128 -12.07 -4.85 -19.10
N GLY A 129 -11.44 -5.98 -18.82
CA GLY A 129 -11.23 -6.49 -17.47
C GLY A 129 -10.38 -5.56 -16.63
N LEU A 130 -9.30 -5.00 -17.18
CA LEU A 130 -8.48 -4.01 -16.49
C LEU A 130 -9.28 -2.76 -16.10
N LEU A 131 -10.15 -2.29 -16.97
CA LEU A 131 -11.02 -1.14 -16.68
C LEU A 131 -12.00 -1.46 -15.54
N GLN A 132 -12.51 -2.70 -15.46
CA GLN A 132 -13.32 -3.13 -14.32
C GLN A 132 -12.50 -3.21 -13.04
N ALA A 133 -11.28 -3.76 -13.08
CA ALA A 133 -10.36 -3.76 -11.94
C ALA A 133 -10.09 -2.35 -11.42
N ALA A 134 -9.89 -1.39 -12.32
CA ALA A 134 -9.66 0.01 -11.98
C ALA A 134 -10.87 0.68 -11.29
N SER A 135 -12.06 0.10 -11.39
CA SER A 135 -13.27 0.57 -10.68
C SER A 135 -13.38 0.07 -9.24
N ILE A 136 -12.55 -0.88 -8.81
CA ILE A 136 -12.56 -1.42 -7.44
C ILE A 136 -12.03 -0.34 -6.49
N PRO A 137 -12.83 0.10 -5.49
CA PRO A 137 -12.42 1.17 -4.60
C PRO A 137 -11.19 0.77 -3.77
N LYS A 138 -10.19 1.66 -3.72
CA LYS A 138 -8.95 1.49 -2.92
C LYS A 138 -8.01 0.38 -3.39
N LEU A 139 -8.27 -0.29 -4.51
CA LEU A 139 -7.28 -1.18 -5.10
C LEU A 139 -6.03 -0.35 -5.41
N SER A 140 -4.92 -0.68 -4.72
CA SER A 140 -3.68 0.07 -4.85
C SER A 140 -2.68 -0.60 -5.77
N HIS A 141 -2.70 -1.93 -5.85
CA HIS A 141 -1.76 -2.69 -6.66
C HIS A 141 -2.49 -3.74 -7.50
N ILE A 142 -2.17 -3.79 -8.77
CA ILE A 142 -2.59 -4.86 -9.68
C ILE A 142 -1.36 -5.43 -10.38
N GLN A 143 -1.19 -6.76 -10.33
CA GLN A 143 -0.16 -7.45 -11.11
C GLN A 143 -0.81 -8.12 -12.31
N MET A 144 -0.22 -7.94 -13.50
CA MET A 144 -0.85 -8.37 -14.76
C MET A 144 0.18 -8.74 -15.85
N ASP A 145 1.32 -9.30 -15.44
CA ASP A 145 2.31 -9.80 -16.39
C ASP A 145 1.77 -10.99 -17.18
N HIS A 146 2.13 -11.08 -18.46
CA HIS A 146 1.70 -12.15 -19.37
C HIS A 146 0.17 -12.26 -19.51
N THR A 147 -0.51 -11.11 -19.65
CA THR A 147 -1.96 -11.00 -19.90
C THR A 147 -2.24 -10.49 -21.29
N ALA A 148 -3.53 -10.35 -21.66
CA ALA A 148 -3.95 -9.76 -22.93
C ALA A 148 -4.12 -8.24 -22.87
N VAL A 149 -3.73 -7.59 -21.75
CA VAL A 149 -3.80 -6.14 -21.59
C VAL A 149 -2.83 -5.47 -22.56
N THR A 150 -3.36 -4.52 -23.35
CA THR A 150 -2.55 -3.71 -24.27
C THR A 150 -2.03 -2.45 -23.58
N TYR A 151 -1.09 -1.77 -24.25
CA TYR A 151 -0.61 -0.48 -23.76
C TYR A 151 -1.73 0.59 -23.77
N ASP A 152 -2.63 0.58 -24.77
CA ASP A 152 -3.79 1.46 -24.80
C ASP A 152 -4.77 1.17 -23.65
N GLY A 153 -4.99 -0.10 -23.34
CA GLY A 153 -5.74 -0.53 -22.16
C GLY A 153 -5.13 0.01 -20.86
N LEU A 154 -3.80 -0.08 -20.70
CA LEU A 154 -3.11 0.51 -19.56
C LEU A 154 -3.34 2.03 -19.49
N LEU A 155 -3.21 2.75 -20.61
CA LEU A 155 -3.42 4.20 -20.65
C LEU A 155 -4.86 4.61 -20.31
N SER A 156 -5.85 3.75 -20.60
CA SER A 156 -7.26 4.00 -20.30
C SER A 156 -7.53 4.21 -18.81
N ILE A 157 -6.76 3.55 -17.94
CA ILE A 157 -6.89 3.65 -16.48
C ILE A 157 -6.00 4.72 -15.84
N ALA A 158 -5.24 5.49 -16.62
CA ALA A 158 -4.35 6.54 -16.09
C ALA A 158 -5.08 7.68 -15.36
N GLY A 159 -6.43 7.76 -15.45
CA GLY A 159 -7.25 8.66 -14.61
C GLY A 159 -7.41 8.19 -13.15
N ASN A 160 -7.05 6.96 -12.83
CA ASN A 160 -7.10 6.41 -11.50
C ASN A 160 -5.74 6.54 -10.81
N ASN A 161 -5.61 7.50 -9.90
CA ASN A 161 -4.36 7.81 -9.22
C ASN A 161 -4.01 6.84 -8.09
N TYR A 162 -4.91 5.91 -7.76
CA TYR A 162 -4.70 4.95 -6.67
C TYR A 162 -4.05 3.65 -7.14
N ILE A 163 -4.22 3.30 -8.42
CA ILE A 163 -3.73 2.03 -8.95
C ILE A 163 -2.28 2.18 -9.41
N HIS A 164 -1.43 1.32 -8.87
CA HIS A 164 -0.07 1.09 -9.35
C HIS A 164 -0.03 -0.26 -10.08
N PRO A 165 0.00 -0.26 -11.43
CA PRO A 165 0.17 -1.47 -12.19
C PRO A 165 1.60 -1.99 -12.01
N VAL A 166 1.71 -3.29 -11.74
CA VAL A 166 2.98 -4.02 -11.71
C VAL A 166 2.98 -4.96 -12.90
N ALA A 167 3.74 -4.62 -13.92
CA ALA A 167 3.81 -5.35 -15.19
C ALA A 167 5.22 -5.22 -15.78
N HIS A 168 6.19 -5.83 -15.06
CA HIS A 168 7.61 -5.66 -15.35
C HIS A 168 8.07 -6.30 -16.67
N VAL A 169 7.35 -7.29 -17.15
CA VAL A 169 7.70 -8.03 -18.37
C VAL A 169 6.84 -7.60 -19.56
N GLN A 170 5.60 -7.14 -19.29
CA GLN A 170 4.61 -6.83 -20.34
C GLN A 170 4.82 -5.45 -20.95
N PHE A 171 5.29 -4.47 -20.18
CA PHE A 171 5.51 -3.10 -20.62
C PHE A 171 6.95 -2.66 -20.42
N THR A 172 7.44 -1.82 -21.33
CA THR A 172 8.78 -1.24 -21.20
C THR A 172 8.83 -0.20 -20.09
N THR A 173 10.03 0.12 -19.60
CA THR A 173 10.23 1.17 -18.62
C THR A 173 9.66 2.50 -19.10
N GLU A 174 9.88 2.85 -20.37
CA GLU A 174 9.38 4.09 -20.97
C GLU A 174 7.84 4.14 -21.00
N GLN A 175 7.18 3.01 -21.27
CA GLN A 175 5.73 2.90 -21.24
C GLN A 175 5.16 3.11 -19.82
N LEU A 176 5.79 2.52 -18.81
CA LEU A 176 5.38 2.68 -17.41
C LEU A 176 5.66 4.10 -16.89
N GLU A 177 6.76 4.72 -17.32
CA GLU A 177 7.05 6.13 -17.01
C GLU A 177 6.03 7.07 -17.66
N HIS A 178 5.68 6.85 -18.92
CA HIS A 178 4.65 7.63 -19.62
C HIS A 178 3.29 7.47 -18.93
N PHE A 179 2.89 6.24 -18.57
CA PHE A 179 1.68 6.00 -17.78
C PHE A 179 1.69 6.80 -16.46
N SER A 180 2.80 6.74 -15.72
CA SER A 180 2.96 7.47 -14.45
C SER A 180 2.91 8.99 -14.64
N GLN A 181 3.41 9.51 -15.77
CA GLN A 181 3.29 10.92 -16.12
C GLN A 181 1.83 11.29 -16.38
N LEU A 182 1.10 10.50 -17.17
CA LEU A 182 -0.32 10.74 -17.45
C LEU A 182 -1.18 10.68 -16.20
N GLN A 183 -0.88 9.77 -15.25
CA GLN A 183 -1.54 9.74 -13.94
C GLN A 183 -1.36 11.08 -13.21
N ARG A 184 -0.14 11.61 -13.18
CA ARG A 184 0.15 12.91 -12.57
C ARG A 184 -0.57 14.07 -13.25
N GLU A 185 -0.67 14.05 -14.56
CA GLU A 185 -1.35 15.09 -15.37
C GLU A 185 -2.88 15.04 -15.18
N LYS A 186 -3.46 13.84 -15.11
CA LYS A 186 -4.90 13.61 -14.89
C LYS A 186 -5.30 13.73 -13.43
N ALA A 187 -4.36 13.63 -12.48
CA ALA A 187 -4.62 14.02 -11.10
C ALA A 187 -5.19 15.44 -11.09
N LYS A 188 -6.23 15.68 -10.29
CA LYS A 188 -6.77 17.03 -10.13
C LYS A 188 -5.60 17.97 -9.89
N LYS A 189 -5.41 18.94 -10.80
CA LYS A 189 -4.35 19.93 -10.65
C LYS A 189 -4.45 20.47 -9.23
N PRO A 190 -3.39 20.39 -8.43
CA PRO A 190 -3.40 20.96 -7.10
C PRO A 190 -3.86 22.42 -7.21
N VAL A 191 -4.72 22.84 -6.30
CA VAL A 191 -5.07 24.26 -6.19
C VAL A 191 -3.76 24.99 -5.99
N GLN A 192 -3.46 25.98 -6.84
CA GLN A 192 -2.23 26.75 -6.66
C GLN A 192 -2.19 27.28 -5.24
N PRO A 193 -1.11 27.04 -4.50
CA PRO A 193 -1.02 27.49 -3.11
C PRO A 193 -1.06 29.01 -3.07
N ASP A 194 -1.63 29.54 -2.00
CA ASP A 194 -1.37 30.90 -1.60
C ASP A 194 0.15 31.06 -1.44
N GLU A 195 0.76 31.87 -2.29
CA GLU A 195 2.21 31.97 -2.39
C GLU A 195 2.82 32.44 -1.07
N GLN A 196 2.11 33.31 -0.35
CA GLN A 196 2.52 33.77 0.98
C GLN A 196 2.46 32.63 2.00
N ALA A 197 1.42 31.82 1.98
CA ALA A 197 1.30 30.62 2.84
C ALA A 197 2.43 29.61 2.56
N ALA A 198 2.76 29.38 1.29
CA ALA A 198 3.86 28.49 0.92
C ALA A 198 5.22 28.99 1.42
N VAL A 199 5.48 30.30 1.30
CA VAL A 199 6.71 30.94 1.83
C VAL A 199 6.79 30.80 3.35
N GLU A 200 5.68 31.07 4.07
CA GLU A 200 5.63 30.91 5.53
C GLU A 200 5.87 29.45 5.94
N CYS A 201 5.26 28.47 5.25
CA CYS A 201 5.45 27.04 5.53
C CYS A 201 6.91 26.61 5.28
N ARG A 202 7.53 27.07 4.20
CA ARG A 202 8.96 26.81 3.92
C ARG A 202 9.85 27.37 5.01
N ARG A 203 9.56 28.60 5.48
CA ARG A 203 10.30 29.21 6.60
C ARG A 203 10.18 28.40 7.89
N VAL A 204 8.99 27.90 8.21
CA VAL A 204 8.75 27.05 9.38
C VAL A 204 9.54 25.75 9.27
N LEU A 205 9.51 25.11 8.10
CA LEU A 205 10.26 23.87 7.85
C LEU A 205 11.78 24.09 7.91
N SER A 206 12.29 25.16 7.30
CA SER A 206 13.73 25.48 7.36
C SER A 206 14.20 25.68 8.80
N ALA A 207 13.40 26.39 9.61
CA ALA A 207 13.73 26.58 11.02
C ALA A 207 13.65 25.27 11.82
N PHE A 208 12.67 24.42 11.55
CA PHE A 208 12.57 23.07 12.14
C PHE A 208 13.78 22.22 11.77
N PHE A 209 14.18 22.16 10.48
CA PHE A 209 15.33 21.40 10.02
C PHE A 209 16.62 21.87 10.69
N ALA A 210 16.82 23.17 10.81
CA ALA A 210 18.00 23.72 11.48
C ALA A 210 18.06 23.32 12.97
N GLU A 211 16.97 23.49 13.72
CA GLU A 211 16.94 23.13 15.15
C GLU A 211 17.03 21.61 15.36
N MET A 212 16.47 20.79 14.47
CA MET A 212 16.65 19.34 14.51
C MET A 212 18.09 18.93 14.25
N THR A 213 18.75 19.55 13.27
CA THR A 213 20.19 19.29 12.99
C THR A 213 21.07 19.68 14.19
N GLU A 214 20.78 20.83 14.84
CA GLU A 214 21.50 21.22 16.06
C GLU A 214 21.27 20.23 17.20
N TRP A 215 20.02 19.73 17.36
CA TRP A 215 19.72 18.72 18.37
C TRP A 215 20.40 17.39 18.06
N GLU A 216 20.46 16.93 16.82
CA GLU A 216 21.14 15.69 16.43
C GLU A 216 22.65 15.79 16.65
N GLN A 217 23.27 16.93 16.33
CA GLN A 217 24.69 17.19 16.65
C GLN A 217 24.95 17.20 18.17
N TYR A 218 24.04 17.75 18.95
CA TYR A 218 24.11 17.70 20.39
C TYR A 218 24.03 16.24 20.88
N MET A 219 23.13 15.42 20.34
CA MET A 219 22.97 14.00 20.70
C MET A 219 24.20 13.16 20.38
N GLU A 220 24.91 13.46 19.31
CA GLU A 220 26.16 12.81 18.95
C GLU A 220 27.24 12.97 20.04
N GLN A 221 27.25 14.11 20.72
CA GLN A 221 28.20 14.40 21.77
C GLN A 221 27.72 13.94 23.15
N ALA A 222 26.44 14.11 23.46
CA ALA A 222 25.85 13.88 24.77
C ALA A 222 25.40 12.42 24.99
N GLY A 223 24.98 11.73 23.91
CA GLY A 223 24.46 10.36 23.97
C GLY A 223 23.02 10.25 24.51
N PHE A 224 22.48 9.03 24.48
CA PHE A 224 21.08 8.75 24.84
C PHE A 224 20.78 8.86 26.35
N GLU A 225 21.79 8.77 27.19
CA GLU A 225 21.66 8.85 28.66
C GLU A 225 21.56 10.30 29.17
N ASP A 226 21.70 11.28 28.30
CA ASP A 226 21.65 12.69 28.70
C ASP A 226 20.24 13.13 29.10
N ALA A 227 20.11 13.66 30.30
CA ALA A 227 18.82 14.10 30.85
C ALA A 227 18.17 15.28 30.09
N GLN A 228 18.93 16.01 29.28
CA GLN A 228 18.43 17.12 28.47
C GLN A 228 17.99 16.70 27.06
N ALA A 229 18.30 15.49 26.63
CA ALA A 229 17.97 14.98 25.30
C ALA A 229 16.48 15.10 24.96
N VAL A 230 15.63 14.53 25.80
CA VAL A 230 14.16 14.56 25.65
C VAL A 230 13.58 15.96 25.82
N PRO A 231 13.92 16.72 26.89
CA PRO A 231 13.40 18.09 27.05
C PRO A 231 13.70 19.02 25.87
N ARG A 232 14.89 18.96 25.32
CA ARG A 232 15.26 19.77 24.12
C ARG A 232 14.44 19.36 22.90
N LEU A 233 14.29 18.05 22.64
CA LEU A 233 13.48 17.58 21.53
C LEU A 233 12.02 17.98 21.69
N LEU A 234 11.44 17.86 22.87
CA LEU A 234 10.06 18.27 23.15
C LEU A 234 9.84 19.78 22.91
N ALA A 235 10.82 20.62 23.24
CA ALA A 235 10.74 22.05 22.97
C ALA A 235 10.66 22.34 21.45
N ILE A 236 11.43 21.62 20.62
CA ILE A 236 11.35 21.71 19.16
C ILE A 236 9.97 21.25 18.68
N TRP A 237 9.46 20.12 19.21
CA TRP A 237 8.13 19.60 18.86
C TRP A 237 7.02 20.58 19.20
N GLU A 238 7.01 21.13 20.41
CA GLU A 238 6.02 22.12 20.84
C GLU A 238 6.02 23.35 19.93
N LYS A 239 7.19 23.75 19.47
CA LYS A 239 7.35 24.92 18.62
C LYS A 239 6.85 24.72 17.19
N TYR A 240 7.14 23.54 16.58
CA TYR A 240 6.97 23.33 15.14
C TYR A 240 5.92 22.29 14.77
N VAL A 241 5.58 21.35 15.64
CA VAL A 241 4.69 20.23 15.34
C VAL A 241 3.31 20.45 15.94
N SER A 242 2.24 20.00 15.28
CA SER A 242 0.88 20.12 15.79
C SER A 242 0.66 19.22 17.01
N GLU A 243 -0.27 19.59 17.92
CA GLU A 243 -0.55 18.83 19.17
C GLU A 243 -0.93 17.36 18.95
N LYS A 244 -1.53 17.04 17.79
CA LYS A 244 -1.93 15.68 17.41
C LYS A 244 -1.44 15.40 15.99
N PRO A 245 -0.13 15.22 15.80
CA PRO A 245 0.43 14.93 14.50
C PRO A 245 -0.05 13.55 14.00
N ARG A 246 -0.21 13.43 12.68
CA ARG A 246 -0.71 12.19 12.05
C ARG A 246 0.34 11.11 11.87
N MET A 247 1.47 11.14 12.61
CA MET A 247 2.59 10.26 12.37
C MET A 247 3.30 9.78 13.62
N GLY A 248 4.31 8.92 13.40
CA GLY A 248 5.20 8.44 14.44
C GLY A 248 5.73 9.59 15.29
N TYR A 249 5.79 9.37 16.59
CA TYR A 249 6.15 10.39 17.54
C TYR A 249 7.57 10.11 18.06
N ARG A 250 8.55 10.75 17.44
CA ARG A 250 9.97 10.56 17.73
C ARG A 250 10.37 10.68 19.21
N PRO A 251 9.76 11.57 20.01
CA PRO A 251 10.06 11.64 21.45
C PRO A 251 9.84 10.36 22.24
N LEU A 252 9.10 9.37 21.73
CA LEU A 252 8.89 8.08 22.36
C LEU A 252 9.96 7.06 21.99
N GLY A 253 10.73 7.29 20.94
CA GLY A 253 11.83 6.47 20.51
C GLY A 253 12.95 7.36 19.98
N LEU A 254 13.88 7.76 20.84
CA LEU A 254 14.99 8.63 20.46
C LEU A 254 15.80 7.96 19.34
N SER A 255 15.88 8.63 18.22
CA SER A 255 16.81 8.29 17.13
C SER A 255 17.43 9.57 16.59
N TYR A 256 18.68 9.52 16.18
CA TYR A 256 19.36 10.64 15.54
C TYR A 256 20.33 10.13 14.48
N SER A 257 20.65 10.99 13.53
CA SER A 257 21.68 10.74 12.52
C SER A 257 22.82 11.72 12.70
N ALA A 258 24.05 11.24 12.79
CA ALA A 258 25.24 12.06 12.89
C ALA A 258 25.40 13.03 11.70
N GLN A 259 24.81 12.67 10.56
CA GLN A 259 24.81 13.52 9.35
C GLN A 259 23.67 14.52 9.31
N GLY A 260 22.72 14.44 10.25
CA GLY A 260 21.48 15.22 10.27
C GLY A 260 20.40 14.62 9.38
N THR A 261 19.25 14.27 9.98
CA THR A 261 18.12 13.64 9.26
C THR A 261 17.52 14.57 8.20
N TYR A 262 17.62 15.87 8.37
CA TYR A 262 17.06 16.90 7.50
C TYR A 262 18.14 17.80 6.85
N ASN A 263 19.39 17.37 6.90
CA ASN A 263 20.48 18.12 6.29
C ASN A 263 20.44 17.95 4.76
N GLY A 264 20.42 19.05 4.01
CA GLY A 264 20.36 19.02 2.54
C GLY A 264 18.97 18.77 1.95
N GLU A 265 17.90 19.15 2.64
CA GLU A 265 16.54 19.14 2.09
C GLU A 265 16.34 20.31 1.12
N GLU A 266 16.12 19.99 -0.16
CA GLU A 266 15.76 20.95 -1.21
C GLU A 266 14.24 21.11 -1.30
N PHE A 267 13.73 22.33 -1.32
CA PHE A 267 12.33 22.61 -1.53
C PHE A 267 11.97 22.53 -3.02
N LEU A 268 11.04 21.65 -3.38
CA LEU A 268 10.64 21.42 -4.76
C LEU A 268 9.36 22.19 -5.13
N ASP A 269 8.27 21.96 -4.39
CA ASP A 269 6.94 22.46 -4.74
C ASP A 269 6.05 22.64 -3.50
N ALA A 270 4.85 23.19 -3.69
CA ALA A 270 3.82 23.33 -2.68
C ALA A 270 2.43 23.03 -3.27
N GLU A 271 1.58 22.33 -2.52
CA GLU A 271 0.23 21.93 -2.94
C GLU A 271 -0.80 22.33 -1.89
N GLN A 272 -1.71 23.22 -2.27
CA GLN A 272 -2.82 23.63 -1.40
C GLN A 272 -3.88 22.54 -1.35
N ILE A 273 -4.14 21.98 -0.16
CA ILE A 273 -5.18 20.97 0.06
C ILE A 273 -6.49 21.63 0.49
N THR A 274 -6.39 22.53 1.48
CA THR A 274 -7.50 23.34 1.98
C THR A 274 -6.95 24.69 2.41
N ARG A 275 -7.80 25.68 2.71
CA ARG A 275 -7.39 26.98 3.24
C ARG A 275 -6.41 26.88 4.43
N ASN A 276 -6.49 25.81 5.22
CA ASN A 276 -5.72 25.61 6.43
C ASN A 276 -4.74 24.42 6.35
N LYS A 277 -4.53 23.84 5.18
CA LYS A 277 -3.62 22.70 4.95
C LYS A 277 -2.91 22.80 3.63
N LEU A 278 -1.62 22.54 3.65
CA LEU A 278 -0.74 22.64 2.52
C LEU A 278 0.33 21.55 2.61
N TYR A 279 0.66 20.89 1.48
CA TYR A 279 1.86 20.09 1.38
C TYR A 279 3.03 20.93 0.89
N ILE A 280 4.20 20.77 1.53
CA ILE A 280 5.49 21.22 1.00
C ILE A 280 6.26 19.97 0.58
N TYR A 281 6.70 19.96 -0.66
CA TYR A 281 7.49 18.87 -1.23
C TYR A 281 8.97 19.22 -1.10
N THR A 282 9.74 18.23 -0.66
CA THR A 282 11.19 18.34 -0.54
C THR A 282 11.87 17.11 -1.14
N ARG A 283 13.16 17.24 -1.40
CA ARG A 283 14.05 16.14 -1.79
C ARG A 283 15.30 16.20 -0.94
N GLU A 284 15.66 15.06 -0.38
CA GLU A 284 16.91 14.91 0.32
C GLU A 284 18.07 14.80 -0.68
N GLU A 285 19.03 15.69 -0.61
CA GLU A 285 20.15 15.80 -1.56
C GLU A 285 21.00 14.52 -1.61
N ASN A 286 21.28 13.89 -0.48
CA ASN A 286 22.19 12.74 -0.40
C ASN A 286 21.58 11.43 -0.90
N THR A 287 20.30 11.18 -0.64
CA THR A 287 19.61 9.93 -0.99
C THR A 287 18.69 10.07 -2.19
N GLY A 288 18.34 11.31 -2.57
CA GLY A 288 17.36 11.60 -3.62
C GLY A 288 15.92 11.25 -3.24
N PHE A 289 15.65 10.94 -1.97
CA PHE A 289 14.29 10.63 -1.52
C PHE A 289 13.41 11.87 -1.53
N ASP A 290 12.25 11.73 -2.18
CA ASP A 290 11.20 12.74 -2.11
C ASP A 290 10.42 12.60 -0.80
N ARG A 291 10.26 13.72 -0.09
CA ARG A 291 9.37 13.84 1.08
C ARG A 291 8.30 14.88 0.80
N ARG A 292 7.19 14.80 1.52
CA ARG A 292 6.22 15.89 1.61
C ARG A 292 5.74 16.08 3.03
N PHE A 293 5.79 17.31 3.48
CA PHE A 293 5.37 17.72 4.81
C PHE A 293 3.95 18.28 4.76
N LEU A 294 3.03 17.69 5.52
CA LEU A 294 1.71 18.26 5.70
C LEU A 294 1.79 19.41 6.71
N MET A 295 1.61 20.61 6.22
CA MET A 295 1.51 21.82 7.04
C MET A 295 0.05 22.10 7.38
N LYS A 296 -0.22 22.48 8.63
CA LYS A 296 -1.54 22.82 9.14
C LYS A 296 -1.49 24.18 9.83
N ARG A 297 -2.48 25.03 9.54
CA ARG A 297 -2.63 26.32 10.20
C ARG A 297 -3.15 26.13 11.61
N VAL A 298 -2.45 26.67 12.60
CA VAL A 298 -2.81 26.64 14.03
C VAL A 298 -2.72 28.06 14.56
N GLY A 299 -3.86 28.66 14.90
CA GLY A 299 -3.94 30.07 15.19
C GLY A 299 -3.53 30.91 13.98
N GLU A 300 -2.56 31.81 14.16
CA GLU A 300 -2.04 32.68 13.09
C GLU A 300 -0.82 32.08 12.37
N GLY A 301 -0.29 30.96 12.84
CA GLY A 301 0.92 30.33 12.29
C GLY A 301 0.69 28.98 11.63
N TRP A 302 1.77 28.39 11.11
CA TRP A 302 1.78 27.08 10.52
C TRP A 302 2.60 26.10 11.37
N LYS A 303 2.11 24.86 11.47
CA LYS A 303 2.80 23.75 12.14
C LYS A 303 2.83 22.51 11.26
N ILE A 304 3.79 21.64 11.49
CA ILE A 304 3.92 20.35 10.82
C ILE A 304 2.88 19.39 11.41
N ASP A 305 1.97 18.85 10.59
CA ASP A 305 0.93 17.89 10.97
C ASP A 305 1.27 16.47 10.47
N GLY A 306 2.31 16.33 9.63
CA GLY A 306 2.71 15.07 9.07
C GLY A 306 3.86 15.13 8.08
N VAL A 307 4.58 13.98 7.93
CA VAL A 307 5.50 13.75 6.83
C VAL A 307 5.13 12.46 6.10
N GLN A 308 5.38 12.43 4.81
CA GLN A 308 5.27 11.25 3.96
C GLN A 308 6.52 11.15 3.10
N GLU A 309 6.96 9.93 2.85
CA GLU A 309 8.12 9.58 2.03
C GLU A 309 7.65 8.84 0.78
N ARG A 310 8.34 9.05 -0.33
CA ARG A 310 8.00 8.43 -1.61
C ARG A 310 8.92 7.25 -1.87
N LEU A 311 8.43 6.03 -1.60
CA LEU A 311 9.09 4.79 -1.99
C LEU A 311 8.43 4.18 -3.24
N ASN A 312 7.31 3.45 -3.05
CA ASN A 312 6.43 2.94 -4.11
C ASN A 312 5.06 3.64 -4.04
N GLY A 313 5.06 4.97 -3.98
CA GLY A 313 3.92 5.83 -3.64
C GLY A 313 4.19 6.57 -2.32
N TRP A 314 3.29 7.48 -1.95
CA TRP A 314 3.43 8.24 -0.71
C TRP A 314 3.08 7.37 0.50
N GLN A 315 4.09 7.03 1.28
CA GLN A 315 3.95 6.28 2.53
C GLN A 315 4.14 7.20 3.74
N ARG A 316 3.62 6.75 4.89
CA ARG A 316 3.76 7.47 6.14
C ARG A 316 5.23 7.44 6.56
N GLY A 317 5.82 8.62 6.73
CA GLY A 317 7.16 8.80 7.29
C GLY A 317 7.11 9.12 8.79
N GLU A 318 8.28 9.19 9.39
CA GLU A 318 8.50 9.64 10.77
C GLU A 318 9.23 10.99 10.74
N LEU A 319 8.85 11.88 11.69
CA LEU A 319 9.52 13.17 11.91
C LEU A 319 10.70 13.01 12.83
#